data_b0011a7e6ca34e8b3413d338214588e3
#
_entry.id   b0011a7e6ca34e8b3413d338214588e3
#
_cell.length_a   1.000
_cell.length_b   1.000
_cell.length_c   1.000
_cell.angle_alpha   90.00
_cell.angle_beta   90.00
_cell.angle_gamma   90.00
#
_symmetry.space_group_name_H-M   'P 1'
#
loop_
_entity.id
_entity.type
_entity.pdbx_description
1 polymer ?
#
loop_
_entity_poly.entity_id
_entity_poly.type
_entity_poly.pdbx_seq_one_letter_code
_entity_poly.pdbx_strand_id
1 'polypeptide(L)'
;NAGFSVSPSGTHQGLFSLFDSLEHANAFICESPLLKWYQRHALELFTVKLRAYSVKGRWSGHQLSESIDPPSTGPIASLTRASIKPSKAVSFWTKAPPAEVDLLHTDGCLISAGVGEAPILRQATFTIWESQAAMDAYARSGAHLAAIKSAMQGQYFSESMFVRFQPFDATGTWKGRALA
;
A
#
# COMPACT_ATOMS: atom_id res chain seq x y z
N ASN A 1 -2.13 -10.03 -12.77
CA ASN A 1 -0.77 -9.54 -12.55
C ASN A 1 -0.52 -9.45 -11.04
N ALA A 2 0.51 -10.13 -10.54
CA ALA A 2 0.94 -10.08 -9.16
C ALA A 2 2.23 -9.26 -9.06
N GLY A 3 2.27 -8.32 -8.11
CA GLY A 3 3.49 -7.60 -7.75
C GLY A 3 4.02 -8.14 -6.43
N PHE A 4 5.31 -8.41 -6.37
CA PHE A 4 6.01 -8.83 -5.17
C PHE A 4 6.88 -7.69 -4.66
N SER A 5 6.84 -7.42 -3.36
CA SER A 5 7.67 -6.39 -2.77
C SER A 5 8.14 -6.77 -1.36
N VAL A 6 9.28 -6.21 -0.98
CA VAL A 6 9.96 -6.49 0.29
C VAL A 6 10.16 -5.16 1.02
N SER A 7 9.99 -5.16 2.34
CA SER A 7 10.33 -3.98 3.16
C SER A 7 11.82 -3.67 3.10
N PRO A 8 12.23 -2.42 3.34
CA PRO A 8 13.64 -2.05 3.38
C PRO A 8 14.48 -2.85 4.39
N SER A 9 13.87 -3.28 5.50
CA SER A 9 14.50 -4.15 6.51
C SER A 9 14.63 -5.62 6.08
N GLY A 10 13.96 -6.03 4.99
CA GLY A 10 13.91 -7.42 4.55
C GLY A 10 13.06 -8.36 5.43
N THR A 11 12.49 -7.86 6.51
CA THR A 11 11.73 -8.65 7.49
C THR A 11 10.27 -8.85 7.13
N HIS A 12 9.72 -8.01 6.26
CA HIS A 12 8.33 -8.08 5.82
C HIS A 12 8.28 -8.25 4.30
N GLN A 13 7.36 -9.07 3.84
CA GLN A 13 7.11 -9.28 2.42
C GLN A 13 5.66 -8.94 2.12
N GLY A 14 5.39 -8.26 1.02
CA GLY A 14 4.06 -7.92 0.55
C GLY A 14 3.82 -8.47 -0.84
N LEU A 15 2.64 -9.05 -1.05
CA LEU A 15 2.14 -9.47 -2.35
C LEU A 15 0.86 -8.69 -2.66
N PHE A 16 0.88 -7.93 -3.74
CA PHE A 16 -0.31 -7.28 -4.28
C PHE A 16 -0.69 -7.95 -5.59
N SER A 17 -1.91 -8.46 -5.68
CA SER A 17 -2.38 -9.21 -6.83
C SER A 17 -3.72 -8.67 -7.32
N LEU A 18 -3.92 -8.71 -8.63
CA LEU A 18 -5.18 -8.34 -9.29
C LEU A 18 -5.82 -9.61 -9.85
N PHE A 19 -7.12 -9.70 -9.65
CA PHE A 19 -7.94 -10.83 -10.11
C PHE A 19 -9.16 -10.31 -10.88
N ASP A 20 -9.56 -11.05 -11.89
CA ASP A 20 -10.73 -10.75 -12.71
C ASP A 20 -12.04 -11.03 -11.98
N SER A 21 -11.98 -11.86 -10.93
CA SER A 21 -13.16 -12.20 -10.11
C SER A 21 -12.78 -12.50 -8.66
N LEU A 22 -13.76 -12.42 -7.77
CA LEU A 22 -13.61 -12.83 -6.38
C LEU A 22 -13.35 -14.32 -6.24
N GLU A 23 -13.89 -15.13 -7.14
CA GLU A 23 -13.65 -16.57 -7.18
C GLU A 23 -12.17 -16.89 -7.44
N HIS A 24 -11.57 -16.24 -8.43
CA HIS A 24 -10.14 -16.40 -8.69
C HIS A 24 -9.27 -15.93 -7.53
N ALA A 25 -9.66 -14.84 -6.86
CA ALA A 25 -8.95 -14.38 -5.68
C ALA A 25 -9.04 -15.40 -4.52
N ASN A 26 -10.22 -15.98 -4.29
CA ASN A 26 -10.43 -17.02 -3.28
C ASN A 26 -9.61 -18.28 -3.59
N ALA A 27 -9.68 -18.76 -4.83
CA ALA A 27 -8.89 -19.91 -5.28
C ALA A 27 -7.39 -19.66 -5.06
N PHE A 28 -6.88 -18.48 -5.40
CA PHE A 28 -5.50 -18.14 -5.15
C PHE A 28 -5.14 -18.17 -3.66
N ILE A 29 -5.99 -17.60 -2.79
CA ILE A 29 -5.76 -17.58 -1.34
C ILE A 29 -5.74 -19.01 -0.77
N CYS A 30 -6.66 -19.89 -1.20
CA CYS A 30 -6.81 -21.23 -0.66
C CYS A 30 -5.81 -22.23 -1.27
N GLU A 31 -5.46 -22.10 -2.54
CA GLU A 31 -4.82 -23.16 -3.31
C GLU A 31 -3.36 -22.84 -3.68
N SER A 32 -2.98 -21.54 -3.69
CA SER A 32 -1.65 -21.12 -4.12
C SER A 32 -0.54 -21.77 -3.30
N PRO A 33 0.45 -22.43 -3.96
CA PRO A 33 1.62 -22.96 -3.28
C PRO A 33 2.41 -21.86 -2.54
N LEU A 34 2.41 -20.63 -3.07
CA LEU A 34 3.07 -19.49 -2.44
C LEU A 34 2.40 -19.13 -1.11
N LEU A 35 1.06 -19.03 -1.06
CA LEU A 35 0.33 -18.71 0.17
C LEU A 35 0.48 -19.84 1.19
N LYS A 36 0.43 -21.10 0.76
CA LYS A 36 0.69 -22.26 1.62
C LYS A 36 2.12 -22.24 2.19
N TRP A 37 3.08 -21.77 1.41
CA TRP A 37 4.45 -21.59 1.89
C TRP A 37 4.54 -20.49 2.95
N TYR A 38 3.90 -19.34 2.74
CA TYR A 38 3.83 -18.26 3.76
C TYR A 38 3.13 -18.74 5.03
N GLN A 39 1.99 -19.40 4.93
CA GLN A 39 1.26 -19.95 6.09
C GLN A 39 2.14 -20.91 6.93
N ARG A 40 3.07 -21.61 6.32
CA ARG A 40 3.95 -22.56 6.99
C ARG A 40 5.20 -21.93 7.60
N HIS A 41 5.70 -20.83 7.02
CA HIS A 41 7.03 -20.30 7.34
C HIS A 41 7.00 -18.88 7.91
N ALA A 42 5.95 -18.11 7.68
CA ALA A 42 5.84 -16.78 8.24
C ALA A 42 5.46 -16.86 9.73
N LEU A 43 6.05 -15.99 10.54
CA LEU A 43 5.66 -15.82 11.95
C LEU A 43 4.29 -15.17 12.06
N GLU A 44 3.94 -14.34 11.08
CA GLU A 44 2.68 -13.60 11.01
C GLU A 44 2.29 -13.46 9.55
N LEU A 45 1.02 -13.62 9.27
CA LEU A 45 0.44 -13.44 7.94
C LEU A 45 -0.85 -12.63 8.04
N PHE A 46 -0.93 -11.59 7.23
CA PHE A 46 -2.14 -10.78 7.07
C PHE A 46 -2.58 -10.82 5.61
N THR A 47 -3.85 -11.08 5.39
CA THR A 47 -4.47 -11.07 4.06
C THR A 47 -5.72 -10.23 4.08
N VAL A 48 -5.91 -9.40 3.07
CA VAL A 48 -7.10 -8.55 2.92
C VAL A 48 -7.50 -8.47 1.46
N LYS A 49 -8.80 -8.54 1.19
CA LYS A 49 -9.36 -8.29 -0.14
C LYS A 49 -9.73 -6.83 -0.27
N LEU A 50 -9.59 -6.29 -1.49
CA LEU A 50 -9.70 -4.87 -1.75
C LEU A 50 -10.57 -4.62 -2.98
N ARG A 51 -11.51 -3.66 -2.88
CA ARG A 51 -12.27 -3.13 -4.02
C ARG A 51 -11.89 -1.69 -4.27
N ALA A 52 -11.37 -1.40 -5.46
CA ALA A 52 -10.94 -0.04 -5.81
C ALA A 52 -12.15 0.87 -6.07
N TYR A 53 -12.13 2.08 -5.48
CA TYR A 53 -13.15 3.10 -5.71
C TYR A 53 -12.59 4.46 -6.14
N SER A 54 -11.28 4.63 -6.13
CA SER A 54 -10.63 5.84 -6.64
C SER A 54 -9.23 5.49 -7.10
N VAL A 55 -8.95 5.76 -8.37
CA VAL A 55 -7.67 5.43 -9.00
C VAL A 55 -7.08 6.65 -9.67
N LYS A 56 -5.86 7.00 -9.30
CA LYS A 56 -5.08 8.09 -9.91
C LYS A 56 -3.70 7.58 -10.30
N GLY A 57 -3.27 7.90 -11.52
CA GLY A 57 -1.96 7.50 -12.03
C GLY A 57 -1.94 6.09 -12.60
N ARG A 58 -0.73 5.53 -12.71
CA ARG A 58 -0.49 4.25 -13.40
C ARG A 58 0.54 3.40 -12.67
N TRP A 59 0.52 2.11 -12.94
CA TRP A 59 1.52 1.13 -12.50
C TRP A 59 2.05 0.37 -13.72
N SER A 60 3.33 0.58 -14.04
CA SER A 60 3.98 -0.01 -15.22
C SER A 60 3.17 0.24 -16.50
N GLY A 61 2.70 1.47 -16.67
CA GLY A 61 1.87 1.88 -17.81
C GLY A 61 0.40 1.48 -17.74
N HIS A 62 0.00 0.62 -16.79
CA HIS A 62 -1.38 0.16 -16.62
C HIS A 62 -2.11 0.99 -15.56
N GLN A 63 -3.39 1.27 -15.81
CA GLN A 63 -4.29 1.89 -14.85
C GLN A 63 -5.23 0.81 -14.29
N LEU A 64 -5.42 0.79 -12.97
CA LEU A 64 -6.45 -0.06 -12.35
C LEU A 64 -7.83 0.50 -12.66
N SER A 65 -8.82 -0.38 -12.71
CA SER A 65 -10.23 0.02 -12.84
C SER A 65 -10.86 0.20 -11.47
N GLU A 66 -11.72 1.20 -11.35
CA GLU A 66 -12.62 1.32 -10.22
C GLU A 66 -13.73 0.27 -10.33
N SER A 67 -14.06 -0.38 -9.23
CA SER A 67 -14.99 -1.51 -9.19
C SER A 67 -16.24 -1.25 -8.35
N ILE A 68 -16.25 -0.20 -7.56
CA ILE A 68 -17.38 0.24 -6.71
C ILE A 68 -17.41 1.75 -6.59
N ASP A 69 -18.54 2.29 -6.16
CA ASP A 69 -18.66 3.67 -5.70
C ASP A 69 -17.94 3.89 -4.36
N PRO A 70 -17.51 5.13 -4.04
CA PRO A 70 -16.91 5.44 -2.75
C PRO A 70 -17.79 5.01 -1.58
N PRO A 71 -17.27 4.25 -0.60
CA PRO A 71 -18.04 3.88 0.58
C PRO A 71 -18.35 5.10 1.43
N SER A 72 -19.53 5.16 1.99
CA SER A 72 -19.97 6.28 2.86
C SER A 72 -19.38 6.19 4.27
N THR A 73 -19.07 4.98 4.74
CA THR A 73 -18.59 4.71 6.10
C THR A 73 -17.65 3.52 6.11
N GLY A 74 -17.00 3.31 7.26
CA GLY A 74 -16.12 2.16 7.52
C GLY A 74 -14.67 2.36 7.13
N PRO A 75 -13.85 1.33 7.32
CA PRO A 75 -12.44 1.40 7.04
C PRO A 75 -12.17 1.56 5.55
N ILE A 76 -11.10 2.26 5.25
CA ILE A 76 -10.58 2.40 3.89
C ILE A 76 -9.11 1.99 3.85
N ALA A 77 -8.68 1.50 2.70
CA ALA A 77 -7.26 1.24 2.45
C ALA A 77 -6.74 2.19 1.36
N SER A 78 -5.45 2.48 1.41
CA SER A 78 -4.77 3.19 0.33
C SER A 78 -3.46 2.51 -0.06
N LEU A 79 -3.17 2.55 -1.35
CA LEU A 79 -1.88 2.15 -1.90
C LEU A 79 -1.30 3.33 -2.67
N THR A 80 -0.16 3.80 -2.20
CA THR A 80 0.65 4.80 -2.91
C THR A 80 1.87 4.10 -3.44
N ARG A 81 2.12 4.22 -4.74
CA ARG A 81 3.30 3.67 -5.40
C ARG A 81 4.00 4.74 -6.22
N ALA A 82 5.31 4.76 -6.17
CA ALA A 82 6.12 5.69 -6.95
C ALA A 82 7.36 5.00 -7.53
N SER A 83 7.65 5.29 -8.79
CA SER A 83 8.91 4.97 -9.44
C SER A 83 9.78 6.21 -9.44
N ILE A 84 10.91 6.16 -8.73
CA ILE A 84 11.83 7.27 -8.57
C ILE A 84 12.78 7.29 -9.77
N LYS A 85 12.99 8.47 -10.37
CA LYS A 85 13.98 8.64 -11.44
C LYS A 85 15.39 8.34 -10.90
N PRO A 86 16.20 7.49 -11.54
CA PRO A 86 17.53 7.14 -11.05
C PRO A 86 18.41 8.36 -10.75
N SER A 87 18.34 9.38 -11.60
CA SER A 87 19.08 10.64 -11.42
C SER A 87 18.64 11.46 -10.20
N LYS A 88 17.51 11.15 -9.60
CA LYS A 88 16.93 11.85 -8.45
C LYS A 88 16.92 11.01 -7.18
N ALA A 89 17.34 9.75 -7.23
CA ALA A 89 17.23 8.82 -6.12
C ALA A 89 17.94 9.33 -4.86
N VAL A 90 19.18 9.77 -4.96
CA VAL A 90 19.94 10.30 -3.82
C VAL A 90 19.24 11.52 -3.20
N SER A 91 18.83 12.49 -4.04
CA SER A 91 18.14 13.69 -3.56
C SER A 91 16.76 13.39 -2.97
N PHE A 92 16.08 12.37 -3.45
CA PHE A 92 14.80 11.90 -2.87
C PHE A 92 15.04 11.34 -1.47
N TRP A 93 15.95 10.39 -1.31
CA TRP A 93 16.17 9.70 -0.04
C TRP A 93 16.80 10.56 1.05
N THR A 94 17.52 11.61 0.69
CA THR A 94 18.01 12.60 1.68
C THR A 94 16.90 13.49 2.24
N LYS A 95 15.75 13.56 1.57
CA LYS A 95 14.63 14.43 1.96
C LYS A 95 13.37 13.67 2.34
N ALA A 96 13.24 12.41 1.92
CA ALA A 96 12.10 11.58 2.29
C ALA A 96 12.26 11.13 3.75
N PRO A 97 11.39 11.58 4.68
CA PRO A 97 11.39 11.03 6.02
C PRO A 97 11.03 9.55 5.95
N PRO A 98 11.45 8.74 6.92
CA PRO A 98 10.99 7.36 7.06
C PRO A 98 9.48 7.34 7.30
N ALA A 99 8.71 7.30 6.22
CA ALA A 99 7.24 7.43 6.27
C ALA A 99 6.55 6.34 7.11
N GLU A 100 7.22 5.22 7.34
CA GLU A 100 6.66 4.09 8.10
C GLU A 100 6.57 4.36 9.61
N VAL A 101 7.49 5.15 10.16
CA VAL A 101 7.54 5.40 11.61
C VAL A 101 6.43 6.35 12.04
N ASP A 102 6.17 7.38 11.27
CA ASP A 102 5.14 8.38 11.58
C ASP A 102 3.73 7.80 11.45
N LEU A 103 3.49 6.94 10.46
CA LEU A 103 2.17 6.35 10.20
C LEU A 103 1.69 5.43 11.32
N LEU A 104 2.58 4.66 11.95
CA LEU A 104 2.21 3.74 13.03
C LEU A 104 1.70 4.43 14.29
N HIS A 105 2.04 5.70 14.47
CA HIS A 105 1.65 6.52 15.63
C HIS A 105 0.54 7.53 15.28
N THR A 106 0.02 7.47 14.06
CA THR A 106 -1.04 8.38 13.62
C THR A 106 -2.41 7.84 14.02
N ASP A 107 -3.21 8.67 14.66
CA ASP A 107 -4.57 8.34 15.05
C ASP A 107 -5.40 7.91 13.84
N GLY A 108 -6.14 6.81 14.01
CA GLY A 108 -6.97 6.24 12.97
C GLY A 108 -6.22 5.41 11.92
N CYS A 109 -4.88 5.27 11.99
CA CYS A 109 -4.14 4.35 11.15
C CYS A 109 -4.12 2.96 11.77
N LEU A 110 -4.79 2.00 11.15
CA LEU A 110 -4.90 0.62 11.63
C LEU A 110 -3.71 -0.24 11.19
N ILE A 111 -3.32 -0.09 9.93
CA ILE A 111 -2.21 -0.83 9.31
C ILE A 111 -1.37 0.12 8.46
N SER A 112 -0.06 -0.03 8.54
CA SER A 112 0.90 0.60 7.65
C SER A 112 2.01 -0.37 7.28
N ALA A 113 2.28 -0.47 5.98
CA ALA A 113 3.36 -1.28 5.43
C ALA A 113 4.07 -0.53 4.29
N GLY A 114 5.35 -0.27 4.48
CA GLY A 114 6.23 0.22 3.41
C GLY A 114 6.89 -0.96 2.71
N VAL A 115 6.78 -1.03 1.40
CA VAL A 115 7.33 -2.11 0.59
C VAL A 115 7.97 -1.57 -0.69
N GLY A 116 8.99 -2.25 -1.20
CA GLY A 116 9.70 -1.86 -2.40
C GLY A 116 9.88 -3.03 -3.37
N GLU A 117 9.52 -2.84 -4.65
CA GLU A 117 9.76 -3.83 -5.71
C GLU A 117 11.22 -3.83 -6.16
N ALA A 118 11.82 -2.66 -6.20
CA ALA A 118 13.25 -2.49 -6.46
C ALA A 118 13.77 -1.52 -5.40
N PRO A 119 14.68 -1.98 -4.55
CA PRO A 119 15.23 -1.13 -3.49
C PRO A 119 15.65 0.22 -4.07
N ILE A 120 15.30 1.31 -3.37
CA ILE A 120 15.65 2.68 -3.71
C ILE A 120 14.85 3.29 -4.88
N LEU A 121 14.44 2.52 -5.89
CA LEU A 121 13.83 3.07 -7.10
C LEU A 121 12.31 2.89 -7.21
N ARG A 122 11.74 1.86 -6.60
CA ARG A 122 10.30 1.59 -6.64
C ARG A 122 9.78 1.35 -5.25
N GLN A 123 9.00 2.29 -4.77
CA GLN A 123 8.46 2.28 -3.41
C GLN A 123 6.94 2.23 -3.44
N ALA A 124 6.37 1.51 -2.50
CA ALA A 124 4.95 1.53 -2.24
C ALA A 124 4.69 1.62 -0.74
N THR A 125 3.63 2.32 -0.37
CA THR A 125 3.11 2.36 0.99
C THR A 125 1.66 1.90 0.94
N PHE A 126 1.36 0.85 1.69
CA PHE A 126 0.00 0.37 1.90
C PHE A 126 -0.46 0.75 3.29
N THR A 127 -1.66 1.29 3.41
CA THR A 127 -2.24 1.67 4.70
C THR A 127 -3.70 1.28 4.76
N ILE A 128 -4.19 0.98 5.98
CA ILE A 128 -5.61 0.84 6.28
C ILE A 128 -5.94 1.83 7.39
N TRP A 129 -7.05 2.54 7.24
CA TRP A 129 -7.53 3.60 8.10
C TRP A 129 -8.92 3.26 8.62
N GLU A 130 -9.25 3.71 9.82
CA GLU A 130 -10.60 3.59 10.39
C GLU A 130 -11.67 4.25 9.51
N SER A 131 -11.30 5.33 8.84
CA SER A 131 -12.19 6.11 7.99
C SER A 131 -11.44 6.94 6.96
N GLN A 132 -12.17 7.41 5.96
CA GLN A 132 -11.65 8.39 5.01
C GLN A 132 -11.25 9.71 5.69
N ALA A 133 -11.99 10.13 6.71
CA ALA A 133 -11.70 11.37 7.44
C ALA A 133 -10.34 11.30 8.15
N ALA A 134 -10.01 10.17 8.78
CA ALA A 134 -8.71 9.96 9.44
C ALA A 134 -7.57 10.00 8.43
N MET A 135 -7.71 9.29 7.29
CA MET A 135 -6.71 9.34 6.21
C MET A 135 -6.54 10.75 5.65
N ASP A 136 -7.63 11.46 5.39
CA ASP A 136 -7.61 12.82 4.82
C ASP A 136 -7.00 13.83 5.81
N ALA A 137 -7.21 13.65 7.12
CA ALA A 137 -6.58 14.47 8.17
C ALA A 137 -5.06 14.30 8.13
N TYR A 138 -4.56 13.06 8.08
CA TYR A 138 -3.14 12.77 7.92
C TYR A 138 -2.57 13.36 6.63
N ALA A 139 -3.23 13.15 5.50
CA ALA A 139 -2.77 13.61 4.19
C ALA A 139 -2.63 15.13 4.09
N ARG A 140 -3.44 15.88 4.86
CA ARG A 140 -3.43 17.35 4.90
C ARG A 140 -2.55 17.92 5.99
N SER A 141 -1.93 17.11 6.85
CA SER A 141 -1.16 17.57 7.99
C SER A 141 0.35 17.45 7.80
N GLY A 142 1.08 18.33 8.47
CA GLY A 142 2.49 18.25 8.85
C GLY A 142 3.47 17.81 7.76
N ALA A 143 4.30 16.85 8.14
CA ALA A 143 5.41 16.34 7.35
C ALA A 143 4.96 15.65 6.04
N HIS A 144 3.80 14.98 6.05
CA HIS A 144 3.31 14.29 4.86
C HIS A 144 2.92 15.24 3.73
N LEU A 145 2.20 16.33 4.05
CA LEU A 145 1.86 17.35 3.06
C LEU A 145 3.12 18.04 2.52
N ALA A 146 4.11 18.30 3.38
CA ALA A 146 5.39 18.88 2.97
C ALA A 146 6.15 17.93 2.04
N ALA A 147 6.16 16.62 2.34
CA ALA A 147 6.78 15.60 1.51
C ALA A 147 6.11 15.49 0.13
N ILE A 148 4.77 15.51 0.07
CA ILE A 148 4.02 15.52 -1.20
C ILE A 148 4.39 16.76 -2.04
N LYS A 149 4.36 17.96 -1.46
CA LYS A 149 4.71 19.20 -2.14
C LYS A 149 6.15 19.15 -2.66
N SER A 150 7.10 18.71 -1.83
CA SER A 150 8.50 18.54 -2.23
C SER A 150 8.67 17.54 -3.36
N ALA A 151 7.95 16.43 -3.31
CA ALA A 151 8.00 15.41 -4.35
C ALA A 151 7.46 15.92 -5.69
N MET A 152 6.39 16.70 -5.67
CA MET A 152 5.82 17.32 -6.87
C MET A 152 6.77 18.39 -7.45
N GLN A 153 7.32 19.26 -6.62
CA GLN A 153 8.26 20.30 -7.04
C GLN A 153 9.59 19.72 -7.55
N GLY A 154 10.08 18.67 -6.90
CA GLY A 154 11.33 18.02 -7.26
C GLY A 154 11.27 17.15 -8.51
N GLN A 155 10.07 16.90 -9.03
CA GLN A 155 9.82 15.99 -10.17
C GLN A 155 10.57 14.66 -10.03
N TYR A 156 10.54 14.08 -8.81
CA TYR A 156 11.31 12.89 -8.47
C TYR A 156 10.80 11.63 -9.19
N PHE A 157 9.52 11.58 -9.53
CA PHE A 157 8.89 10.38 -10.03
C PHE A 157 8.84 10.33 -11.56
N SER A 158 9.12 9.17 -12.12
CA SER A 158 8.84 8.84 -13.53
C SER A 158 7.42 8.32 -13.69
N GLU A 159 6.89 7.65 -12.65
CA GLU A 159 5.53 7.15 -12.59
C GLU A 159 5.07 7.14 -11.14
N SER A 160 3.79 7.39 -10.94
CA SER A 160 3.15 7.23 -9.63
C SER A 160 1.72 6.75 -9.77
N MET A 161 1.25 6.05 -8.74
CA MET A 161 -0.12 5.60 -8.62
C MET A 161 -0.60 5.80 -7.19
N PHE A 162 -1.81 6.28 -7.03
CA PHE A 162 -2.51 6.36 -5.78
C PHE A 162 -3.89 5.74 -5.94
N VAL A 163 -4.20 4.73 -5.14
CA VAL A 163 -5.49 4.03 -5.19
C VAL A 163 -6.08 3.98 -3.81
N ARG A 164 -7.40 4.20 -3.74
CA ARG A 164 -8.21 3.99 -2.55
C ARG A 164 -9.09 2.77 -2.75
N PHE A 165 -9.22 1.99 -1.68
CA PHE A 165 -9.96 0.75 -1.68
C PHE A 165 -10.90 0.68 -0.47
N GLN A 166 -11.99 -0.06 -0.65
CA GLN A 166 -12.73 -0.63 0.45
C GLN A 166 -12.11 -2.00 0.81
N PRO A 167 -11.53 -2.17 2.01
CA PRO A 167 -11.06 -3.47 2.47
C PRO A 167 -12.22 -4.34 2.92
N PHE A 168 -12.13 -5.65 2.71
CA PHE A 168 -13.08 -6.64 3.18
C PHE A 168 -12.42 -8.02 3.32
N ASP A 169 -13.05 -8.94 4.05
CA ASP A 169 -12.54 -10.30 4.30
C ASP A 169 -11.07 -10.31 4.77
N ALA A 170 -10.74 -9.46 5.73
CA ALA A 170 -9.41 -9.46 6.32
C ALA A 170 -9.23 -10.69 7.22
N THR A 171 -8.05 -11.30 7.14
CA THR A 171 -7.68 -12.46 7.96
C THR A 171 -6.25 -12.36 8.44
N GLY A 172 -5.98 -12.93 9.62
CA GLY A 172 -4.67 -12.90 10.24
C GLY A 172 -4.36 -11.59 10.95
N THR A 173 -3.08 -11.36 11.22
CA THR A 173 -2.61 -10.20 11.99
C THR A 173 -1.48 -9.48 11.26
N TRP A 174 -1.30 -8.22 11.59
CA TRP A 174 -0.18 -7.39 11.18
C TRP A 174 0.39 -6.66 12.39
N LYS A 175 1.64 -6.96 12.75
CA LYS A 175 2.30 -6.43 13.96
C LYS A 175 1.44 -6.68 15.22
N GLY A 176 0.86 -7.88 15.32
CA GLY A 176 -0.02 -8.31 16.42
C GLY A 176 -1.43 -7.73 16.40
N ARG A 177 -1.81 -6.94 15.40
CA ARG A 177 -3.16 -6.34 15.27
C ARG A 177 -3.98 -7.11 14.23
N ALA A 178 -5.20 -7.50 14.59
CA ALA A 178 -6.21 -7.97 13.66
C ALA A 178 -7.07 -6.78 13.20
N LEU A 179 -7.59 -6.86 11.98
CA LEU A 179 -8.73 -6.02 11.58
C LEU A 179 -10.00 -6.79 11.97
N ALA A 180 -10.79 -6.17 12.81
CA ALA A 180 -12.13 -6.67 13.17
C ALA A 180 -13.14 -6.37 12.05
#